data_98e29d84643af7f514c385aab1280c47
#
_entry.id   98e29d84643af7f514c385aab1280c47
#
_cell.length_a   1.000
_cell.length_b   1.000
_cell.length_c   1.000
_cell.angle_alpha   90.00
_cell.angle_beta   90.00
_cell.angle_gamma   90.00
#
_symmetry.space_group_name_H-M   'P 1'
#
loop_
_entity.id
_entity.type
_entity.pdbx_description
1 polymer ?
#
loop_
_entity_poly.entity_id
_entity_poly.type
_entity_poly.pdbx_seq_one_letter_code
_entity_poly.pdbx_strand_id
1 'polypeptide(L)'
;MICLFAWLAPRTKRLLPAFISGWDATALKARVAFGVPEQDALVPPENSLERRYALRSVKQRLHQASFREAVITAYSGRCALSGLPEPLLLDAAHIVSDKDERMGQPVVPNGIPLSKIHHAAFDAHLIGIDPDYGLHVSNRLLGQNDGPMLEALKRLNGGTIHLPSRDKDHPDRDRLALRFERFKAAA
;
A
#
# COMPACT_ATOMS: atom_id res chain seq x y z
N MET A 1 -4.74 -5.30 -19.04
CA MET A 1 -6.11 -5.43 -19.57
C MET A 1 -7.05 -5.04 -18.42
N ILE A 2 -7.66 -3.87 -18.49
CA ILE A 2 -8.56 -3.35 -17.44
C ILE A 2 -9.98 -3.66 -17.93
N CYS A 3 -10.71 -4.51 -17.20
CA CYS A 3 -12.13 -4.74 -17.47
C CYS A 3 -12.95 -3.66 -16.76
N LEU A 4 -13.54 -2.75 -17.51
CA LEU A 4 -14.53 -1.80 -17.03
C LEU A 4 -15.94 -2.33 -17.30
N PHE A 5 -16.81 -2.30 -16.29
CA PHE A 5 -18.22 -2.66 -16.44
C PHE A 5 -18.99 -1.47 -17.04
N ALA A 6 -19.50 -1.63 -18.25
CA ALA A 6 -20.44 -0.67 -18.83
C ALA A 6 -21.87 -1.21 -18.70
N TRP A 7 -22.76 -0.40 -18.15
CA TRP A 7 -24.20 -0.67 -18.05
C TRP A 7 -24.89 -0.19 -19.32
N LEU A 8 -25.34 -1.10 -20.18
CA LEU A 8 -26.17 -0.79 -21.35
C LEU A 8 -27.37 -1.76 -21.38
N ALA A 9 -28.55 -1.23 -20.98
CA ALA A 9 -29.90 -1.79 -21.09
C ALA A 9 -30.22 -3.06 -20.27
N PRO A 10 -31.53 -3.26 -19.87
CA PRO A 10 -31.89 -4.16 -18.76
C PRO A 10 -31.93 -5.65 -19.08
N ARG A 11 -31.37 -6.15 -20.16
CA ARG A 11 -31.54 -7.57 -20.55
C ARG A 11 -30.27 -8.40 -20.84
N THR A 12 -29.09 -7.83 -20.96
CA THR A 12 -27.85 -8.62 -21.12
C THR A 12 -26.64 -7.90 -20.57
N LYS A 13 -26.07 -8.40 -19.48
CA LYS A 13 -24.75 -7.98 -19.01
C LYS A 13 -23.70 -8.58 -19.94
N ARG A 14 -23.21 -7.82 -20.92
CA ARG A 14 -22.06 -8.21 -21.73
C ARG A 14 -20.84 -7.50 -21.17
N LEU A 15 -19.83 -8.28 -20.78
CA LEU A 15 -18.49 -7.79 -20.49
C LEU A 15 -17.81 -7.52 -21.83
N LEU A 16 -17.52 -6.26 -22.13
CA LEU A 16 -16.74 -5.88 -23.28
C LEU A 16 -15.31 -5.53 -22.82
N PRO A 17 -14.28 -6.03 -23.49
CA PRO A 17 -12.93 -5.57 -23.22
C PRO A 17 -12.83 -4.07 -23.49
N ALA A 18 -12.13 -3.34 -22.62
CA ALA A 18 -11.90 -1.91 -22.76
C ALA A 18 -10.40 -1.63 -22.94
N PHE A 19 -10.09 -0.73 -23.86
CA PHE A 19 -8.71 -0.34 -24.18
C PHE A 19 -8.58 1.18 -24.13
N ILE A 20 -7.46 1.67 -23.61
CA ILE A 20 -7.12 3.09 -23.72
C ILE A 20 -6.66 3.35 -25.14
N SER A 21 -7.46 4.09 -25.94
CA SER A 21 -7.20 4.43 -27.34
C SER A 21 -6.48 5.78 -27.52
N GLY A 22 -6.33 6.58 -26.46
CA GLY A 22 -5.63 7.84 -26.50
C GLY A 22 -5.52 8.49 -25.12
N TRP A 23 -4.54 9.37 -24.98
CA TRP A 23 -4.29 10.14 -23.78
C TRP A 23 -4.02 11.60 -24.14
N ASP A 24 -4.70 12.52 -23.47
CA ASP A 24 -4.42 13.96 -23.53
C ASP A 24 -3.77 14.38 -22.21
N ALA A 25 -2.47 14.62 -22.25
CA ALA A 25 -1.69 14.99 -21.08
C ALA A 25 -2.03 16.39 -20.55
N THR A 26 -2.49 17.28 -21.43
CA THR A 26 -2.85 18.66 -21.07
C THR A 26 -4.19 18.73 -20.35
N ALA A 27 -5.16 17.97 -20.85
CA ALA A 27 -6.51 17.89 -20.27
C ALA A 27 -6.64 16.79 -19.21
N LEU A 28 -5.61 15.98 -18.96
CA LEU A 28 -5.60 14.80 -18.09
C LEU A 28 -6.76 13.83 -18.39
N LYS A 29 -7.08 13.65 -19.68
CA LYS A 29 -8.18 12.80 -20.13
C LYS A 29 -7.68 11.59 -20.91
N ALA A 30 -8.26 10.41 -20.59
CA ALA A 30 -8.07 9.20 -21.39
C ALA A 30 -9.28 8.97 -22.28
N ARG A 31 -9.05 8.60 -23.54
CA ARG A 31 -10.07 8.02 -24.41
C ARG A 31 -10.10 6.51 -24.19
N VAL A 32 -11.30 5.96 -23.94
CA VAL A 32 -11.49 4.53 -23.74
C VAL A 32 -12.35 4.00 -24.88
N ALA A 33 -11.87 2.99 -25.59
CA ALA A 33 -12.62 2.25 -26.58
C ALA A 33 -13.09 0.90 -26.01
N PHE A 34 -14.31 0.49 -26.37
CA PHE A 34 -14.90 -0.79 -25.96
C PHE A 34 -15.03 -1.72 -27.17
N GLY A 35 -14.76 -3.01 -26.97
CA GLY A 35 -14.87 -4.01 -28.05
C GLY A 35 -13.52 -4.58 -28.46
N VAL A 36 -13.46 -5.18 -29.65
CA VAL A 36 -12.22 -5.70 -30.23
C VAL A 36 -11.49 -4.53 -30.89
N PRO A 37 -10.19 -4.29 -30.61
CA PRO A 37 -9.45 -3.25 -31.30
C PRO A 37 -9.40 -3.58 -32.81
N GLU A 38 -9.76 -2.62 -33.67
CA GLU A 38 -9.43 -2.71 -35.06
C GLU A 38 -7.90 -2.81 -35.23
N GLN A 39 -7.43 -3.74 -36.02
CA GLN A 39 -5.98 -4.06 -36.15
C GLN A 39 -5.12 -2.88 -36.66
N ASP A 40 -5.76 -1.79 -37.13
CA ASP A 40 -5.07 -0.58 -37.64
C ASP A 40 -5.12 0.63 -36.66
N ALA A 41 -5.67 0.48 -35.49
CA ALA A 41 -5.69 1.57 -34.49
C ALA A 41 -4.31 1.74 -33.86
N LEU A 42 -3.43 2.48 -34.59
CA LEU A 42 -2.27 3.21 -34.08
C LEU A 42 -1.56 2.49 -32.92
N VAL A 43 -0.66 1.57 -33.27
CA VAL A 43 0.43 1.19 -32.37
C VAL A 43 1.21 2.49 -32.09
N PRO A 44 1.13 3.07 -30.90
CA PRO A 44 1.94 4.24 -30.61
C PRO A 44 3.41 3.85 -30.73
N PRO A 45 4.30 4.73 -31.19
CA PRO A 45 5.69 4.39 -31.42
C PRO A 45 6.29 3.73 -30.20
N GLU A 46 6.90 2.55 -30.39
CA GLU A 46 7.41 1.67 -29.32
C GLU A 46 8.51 2.31 -28.44
N ASN A 47 9.01 3.47 -28.81
CA ASN A 47 10.22 4.07 -28.26
C ASN A 47 10.07 5.44 -27.58
N SER A 48 8.88 5.91 -27.19
CA SER A 48 8.84 7.13 -26.40
C SER A 48 9.15 6.81 -24.93
N LEU A 49 10.18 7.43 -24.38
CA LEU A 49 10.54 7.39 -22.96
C LEU A 49 9.32 7.70 -22.07
N GLU A 50 8.48 8.63 -22.51
CA GLU A 50 7.25 9.05 -21.82
C GLU A 50 6.23 7.91 -21.69
N ARG A 51 6.07 7.09 -22.75
CA ARG A 51 5.16 5.93 -22.70
C ARG A 51 5.65 4.87 -21.73
N ARG A 52 6.95 4.58 -21.73
CA ARG A 52 7.55 3.63 -20.77
C ARG A 52 7.38 4.13 -19.33
N TYR A 53 7.51 5.44 -19.12
CA TYR A 53 7.32 6.08 -17.82
C TYR A 53 5.85 6.00 -17.38
N ALA A 54 4.90 6.32 -18.25
CA ALA A 54 3.47 6.24 -17.98
C ALA A 54 3.02 4.81 -17.67
N LEU A 55 3.45 3.82 -18.46
CA LEU A 55 3.13 2.40 -18.22
C LEU A 55 3.73 1.89 -16.90
N ARG A 56 4.95 2.29 -16.58
CA ARG A 56 5.60 1.95 -15.31
C ARG A 56 4.83 2.54 -14.11
N SER A 57 4.42 3.81 -14.21
CA SER A 57 3.64 4.49 -13.17
C SER A 57 2.26 3.87 -12.96
N VAL A 58 1.57 3.50 -14.05
CA VAL A 58 0.26 2.81 -13.97
C VAL A 58 0.41 1.43 -13.34
N LYS A 59 1.40 0.66 -13.76
CA LYS A 59 1.69 -0.66 -13.20
C LYS A 59 2.01 -0.58 -11.70
N GLN A 60 2.84 0.38 -11.31
CA GLN A 60 3.20 0.59 -9.90
C GLN A 60 1.97 0.96 -9.06
N ARG A 61 1.10 1.87 -9.53
CA ARG A 61 -0.14 2.24 -8.83
C ARG A 61 -1.10 1.05 -8.68
N LEU A 62 -1.24 0.21 -9.70
CA LEU A 62 -2.06 -1.00 -9.63
C LEU A 62 -1.53 -1.99 -8.60
N HIS A 63 -0.21 -2.21 -8.55
CA HIS A 63 0.41 -3.07 -7.56
C HIS A 63 0.25 -2.53 -6.13
N GLN A 64 0.41 -1.22 -5.94
CA GLN A 64 0.20 -0.58 -4.65
C GLN A 64 -1.25 -0.68 -4.17
N ALA A 65 -2.23 -0.50 -5.07
CA ALA A 65 -3.65 -0.63 -4.73
C ALA A 65 -4.00 -2.07 -4.32
N SER A 66 -3.54 -3.07 -5.10
CA SER A 66 -3.79 -4.48 -4.79
C SER A 66 -3.08 -4.94 -3.50
N PHE A 67 -1.86 -4.47 -3.26
CA PHE A 67 -1.13 -4.72 -2.01
C PHE A 67 -1.87 -4.12 -0.80
N ARG A 68 -2.28 -2.85 -0.89
CA ARG A 68 -3.04 -2.19 0.17
C ARG A 68 -4.31 -2.95 0.51
N GLU A 69 -5.08 -3.32 -0.50
CA GLU A 69 -6.33 -4.07 -0.32
C GLU A 69 -6.10 -5.43 0.36
N ALA A 70 -5.09 -6.18 -0.10
CA ALA A 70 -4.75 -7.48 0.47
C ALA A 70 -4.32 -7.37 1.94
N VAL A 71 -3.47 -6.39 2.28
CA VAL A 71 -3.00 -6.16 3.65
C VAL A 71 -4.15 -5.74 4.55
N ILE A 72 -4.97 -4.76 4.16
CA ILE A 72 -6.11 -4.30 4.98
C ILE A 72 -7.12 -5.43 5.20
N THR A 73 -7.39 -6.23 4.17
CA THR A 73 -8.30 -7.40 4.28
C THR A 73 -7.76 -8.45 5.25
N ALA A 74 -6.46 -8.76 5.20
CA ALA A 74 -5.85 -9.75 6.10
C ALA A 74 -6.03 -9.37 7.59
N TYR A 75 -6.06 -8.08 7.91
CA TYR A 75 -6.25 -7.54 9.26
C TYR A 75 -7.71 -7.12 9.55
N SER A 76 -8.67 -7.61 8.76
CA SER A 76 -10.10 -7.32 8.95
C SER A 76 -10.43 -5.82 8.99
N GLY A 77 -9.73 -5.02 8.17
CA GLY A 77 -9.96 -3.58 8.07
C GLY A 77 -9.49 -2.74 9.26
N ARG A 78 -8.58 -3.25 10.10
CA ARG A 78 -8.14 -2.59 11.34
C ARG A 78 -6.67 -2.20 11.30
N CYS A 79 -6.35 -1.08 11.96
CA CYS A 79 -4.97 -0.69 12.22
C CYS A 79 -4.29 -1.70 13.15
N ALA A 80 -3.12 -2.20 12.78
CA ALA A 80 -2.38 -3.19 13.58
C ALA A 80 -1.90 -2.66 14.94
N LEU A 81 -1.72 -1.34 15.12
CA LEU A 81 -1.25 -0.75 16.37
C LEU A 81 -2.40 -0.34 17.29
N SER A 82 -3.43 0.29 16.75
CA SER A 82 -4.51 0.88 17.56
C SER A 82 -5.84 0.16 17.45
N GLY A 83 -5.97 -0.81 16.54
CA GLY A 83 -7.26 -1.46 16.27
C GLY A 83 -8.30 -0.56 15.57
N LEU A 84 -7.94 0.67 15.14
CA LEU A 84 -8.86 1.60 14.46
C LEU A 84 -9.57 0.92 13.29
N PRO A 85 -10.92 0.77 13.31
CA PRO A 85 -11.67 0.00 12.32
C PRO A 85 -12.20 0.89 11.17
N GLU A 86 -11.36 1.75 10.59
CA GLU A 86 -11.76 2.66 9.52
C GLU A 86 -10.78 2.55 8.33
N PRO A 87 -11.08 1.72 7.32
CA PRO A 87 -10.20 1.47 6.18
C PRO A 87 -9.79 2.71 5.39
N LEU A 88 -10.63 3.77 5.38
CA LEU A 88 -10.31 5.04 4.69
C LEU A 88 -9.15 5.80 5.36
N LEU A 89 -8.93 5.56 6.65
CA LEU A 89 -7.84 6.17 7.41
C LEU A 89 -6.59 5.28 7.48
N LEU A 90 -6.63 4.08 6.88
CA LEU A 90 -5.52 3.14 6.88
C LEU A 90 -4.73 3.18 5.58
N ASP A 91 -3.43 2.97 5.70
CA ASP A 91 -2.53 2.66 4.60
C ASP A 91 -1.80 1.33 4.89
N ALA A 92 -1.34 0.64 3.84
CA ALA A 92 -0.47 -0.51 4.00
C ALA A 92 0.99 -0.04 4.03
N ALA A 93 1.59 -0.01 5.20
CA ALA A 93 3.01 0.26 5.36
C ALA A 93 3.84 -0.94 4.94
N HIS A 94 4.85 -0.74 4.11
CA HIS A 94 5.84 -1.78 3.83
C HIS A 94 6.80 -1.92 5.02
N ILE A 95 7.06 -3.15 5.43
CA ILE A 95 8.09 -3.44 6.43
C ILE A 95 9.47 -3.19 5.81
N VAL A 96 9.73 -3.80 4.65
CA VAL A 96 10.89 -3.54 3.80
C VAL A 96 10.41 -2.87 2.53
N SER A 97 11.04 -1.74 2.18
CA SER A 97 10.66 -0.92 1.02
C SER A 97 10.59 -1.72 -0.27
N ASP A 98 9.62 -1.39 -1.14
CA ASP A 98 9.46 -1.94 -2.49
C ASP A 98 10.66 -1.69 -3.42
N LYS A 99 11.60 -0.83 -3.01
CA LYS A 99 12.89 -0.60 -3.70
C LYS A 99 13.91 -1.70 -3.43
N ASP A 100 13.71 -2.50 -2.40
CA ASP A 100 14.57 -3.64 -2.09
C ASP A 100 14.15 -4.84 -2.95
N GLU A 101 14.98 -5.20 -3.94
CA GLU A 101 14.67 -6.27 -4.90
C GLU A 101 14.55 -7.64 -4.23
N ARG A 102 15.23 -7.84 -3.11
CA ARG A 102 15.32 -9.14 -2.43
C ARG A 102 14.20 -9.37 -1.42
N MET A 103 13.84 -8.34 -0.64
CA MET A 103 12.92 -8.46 0.49
C MET A 103 11.66 -7.56 0.35
N GLY A 104 11.64 -6.65 -0.63
CA GLY A 104 10.60 -5.60 -0.78
C GLY A 104 9.37 -6.03 -1.57
N GLN A 105 9.12 -7.34 -1.80
CA GLN A 105 7.96 -7.79 -2.58
C GLN A 105 6.64 -7.32 -1.94
N PRO A 106 5.64 -6.90 -2.76
CA PRO A 106 4.32 -6.47 -2.28
C PRO A 106 3.43 -7.66 -1.93
N VAL A 107 3.80 -8.37 -0.87
CA VAL A 107 3.09 -9.53 -0.30
C VAL A 107 2.60 -9.20 1.10
N VAL A 108 1.50 -9.83 1.54
CA VAL A 108 0.89 -9.54 2.85
C VAL A 108 1.89 -9.61 4.01
N PRO A 109 2.79 -10.62 4.10
CA PRO A 109 3.79 -10.67 5.16
C PRO A 109 4.83 -9.52 5.14
N ASN A 110 4.90 -8.72 4.06
CA ASN A 110 5.70 -7.50 4.00
C ASN A 110 4.88 -6.23 4.26
N GLY A 111 3.65 -6.36 4.74
CA GLY A 111 2.73 -5.24 4.94
C GLY A 111 2.07 -5.20 6.30
N ILE A 112 1.88 -4.01 6.82
CA ILE A 112 1.17 -3.76 8.07
C ILE A 112 0.15 -2.64 7.83
N PRO A 113 -1.15 -2.82 8.12
CA PRO A 113 -2.14 -1.77 8.00
C PRO A 113 -2.02 -0.81 9.16
N LEU A 114 -1.67 0.41 8.87
CA LEU A 114 -1.47 1.47 9.87
C LEU A 114 -2.39 2.66 9.58
N SER A 115 -2.88 3.32 10.64
CA SER A 115 -3.46 4.65 10.46
C SER A 115 -2.41 5.60 9.89
N LYS A 116 -2.83 6.63 9.17
CA LYS A 116 -1.89 7.57 8.50
C LYS A 116 -0.85 8.15 9.45
N ILE A 117 -1.23 8.43 10.70
CA ILE A 117 -0.28 8.94 11.69
C ILE A 117 0.71 7.86 12.16
N HIS A 118 0.24 6.63 12.38
CA HIS A 118 1.12 5.52 12.73
C HIS A 118 2.05 5.16 11.59
N HIS A 119 1.58 5.22 10.33
CA HIS A 119 2.40 4.98 9.14
C HIS A 119 3.52 6.02 9.05
N ALA A 120 3.19 7.30 9.19
CA ALA A 120 4.18 8.37 9.19
C ALA A 120 5.21 8.22 10.32
N ALA A 121 4.76 7.83 11.53
CA ALA A 121 5.64 7.59 12.67
C ALA A 121 6.53 6.35 12.46
N PHE A 122 6.00 5.29 11.85
CA PHE A 122 6.75 4.09 11.50
C PHE A 122 7.82 4.37 10.44
N ASP A 123 7.47 5.15 9.38
CA ASP A 123 8.42 5.51 8.34
C ASP A 123 9.52 6.45 8.82
N ALA A 124 9.19 7.33 9.76
CA ALA A 124 10.16 8.22 10.41
C ALA A 124 11.01 7.55 11.52
N HIS A 125 10.87 6.23 11.71
CA HIS A 125 11.53 5.50 12.80
C HIS A 125 11.23 6.05 14.21
N LEU A 126 10.06 6.63 14.41
CA LEU A 126 9.56 7.06 15.73
C LEU A 126 8.86 5.90 16.45
N ILE A 127 8.39 4.90 15.70
CA ILE A 127 7.83 3.66 16.20
C ILE A 127 8.56 2.50 15.51
N GLY A 128 8.99 1.51 16.29
CA GLY A 128 9.59 0.26 15.84
C GLY A 128 8.71 -0.94 16.19
N ILE A 129 8.80 -1.99 15.39
CA ILE A 129 8.19 -3.30 15.66
C ILE A 129 9.32 -4.31 15.62
N ASP A 130 9.52 -5.04 16.71
CA ASP A 130 10.55 -6.07 16.78
C ASP A 130 10.10 -7.40 16.13
N PRO A 131 10.99 -8.38 15.93
CA PRO A 131 10.64 -9.68 15.34
C PRO A 131 9.62 -10.50 16.14
N ASP A 132 9.41 -10.19 17.40
CA ASP A 132 8.44 -10.84 18.28
C ASP A 132 7.13 -10.04 18.37
N TYR A 133 6.96 -9.08 17.44
CA TYR A 133 5.78 -8.23 17.28
C TYR A 133 5.58 -7.20 18.41
N GLY A 134 6.60 -6.99 19.23
CA GLY A 134 6.64 -5.96 20.27
C GLY A 134 6.75 -4.55 19.69
N LEU A 135 6.08 -3.60 20.33
CA LEU A 135 6.07 -2.19 19.95
C LEU A 135 7.06 -1.37 20.76
N HIS A 136 7.86 -0.60 20.06
CA HIS A 136 8.86 0.29 20.64
C HIS A 136 8.64 1.72 20.15
N VAL A 137 8.70 2.68 21.06
CA VAL A 137 8.61 4.11 20.75
C VAL A 137 9.97 4.75 20.99
N SER A 138 10.44 5.58 20.06
CA SER A 138 11.75 6.22 20.15
C SER A 138 11.87 7.14 21.38
N ASN A 139 13.06 7.23 21.95
CA ASN A 139 13.35 8.14 23.08
C ASN A 139 13.04 9.59 22.70
N ARG A 140 13.24 9.96 21.44
CA ARG A 140 12.88 11.29 20.92
C ARG A 140 11.39 11.59 21.12
N LEU A 141 10.50 10.62 20.88
CA LEU A 141 9.07 10.82 21.05
C LEU A 141 8.66 10.72 22.53
N LEU A 142 9.25 9.79 23.26
CA LEU A 142 8.99 9.61 24.71
C LEU A 142 9.36 10.84 25.53
N GLY A 143 10.43 11.55 25.17
CA GLY A 143 10.90 12.75 25.86
C GLY A 143 10.09 14.02 25.60
N GLN A 144 9.13 14.00 24.66
CA GLN A 144 8.27 15.15 24.39
C GLN A 144 7.05 15.14 25.31
N ASN A 145 6.51 16.30 25.61
CA ASN A 145 5.32 16.46 26.46
C ASN A 145 4.38 17.46 25.78
N ASP A 146 3.31 16.97 25.20
CA ASP A 146 2.19 17.80 24.75
C ASP A 146 1.06 16.97 24.12
N GLY A 147 -0.16 17.25 24.53
CA GLY A 147 -1.41 16.89 23.86
C GLY A 147 -1.77 15.39 23.80
N PRO A 148 -3.04 15.11 23.59
CA PRO A 148 -3.57 13.74 23.69
C PRO A 148 -3.08 12.82 22.56
N MET A 149 -2.75 13.37 21.38
CA MET A 149 -2.26 12.60 20.25
C MET A 149 -0.85 12.05 20.50
N LEU A 150 0.02 12.85 21.08
CA LEU A 150 1.36 12.45 21.48
C LEU A 150 1.30 11.37 22.57
N GLU A 151 0.46 11.54 23.57
CA GLU A 151 0.27 10.55 24.63
C GLU A 151 -0.30 9.22 24.10
N ALA A 152 -1.18 9.27 23.09
CA ALA A 152 -1.67 8.07 22.42
C ALA A 152 -0.55 7.29 21.69
N LEU A 153 0.39 8.00 21.05
CA LEU A 153 1.56 7.37 20.43
C LEU A 153 2.51 6.77 21.47
N LYS A 154 2.78 7.47 22.56
CA LYS A 154 3.65 6.99 23.66
C LYS A 154 3.13 5.72 24.31
N ARG A 155 1.80 5.60 24.48
CA ARG A 155 1.15 4.42 25.08
C ARG A 155 1.34 3.14 24.27
N LEU A 156 1.77 3.22 23.02
CA LEU A 156 2.10 2.05 22.23
C LEU A 156 3.38 1.34 22.73
N ASN A 157 4.24 2.06 23.46
CA ASN A 157 5.51 1.52 23.93
C ASN A 157 5.31 0.34 24.89
N GLY A 158 5.96 -0.79 24.61
CA GLY A 158 5.86 -2.03 25.37
C GLY A 158 4.59 -2.85 25.09
N GLY A 159 3.74 -2.40 24.15
CA GLY A 159 2.62 -3.19 23.65
C GLY A 159 3.04 -4.19 22.57
N THR A 160 2.05 -4.83 21.95
CA THR A 160 2.24 -5.73 20.80
C THR A 160 1.28 -5.34 19.69
N ILE A 161 1.61 -5.67 18.45
CA ILE A 161 0.71 -5.44 17.32
C ILE A 161 -0.43 -6.47 17.29
N HIS A 162 -1.57 -6.05 16.72
CA HIS A 162 -2.61 -7.01 16.32
C HIS A 162 -2.13 -7.81 15.11
N LEU A 163 -2.30 -9.13 15.16
CA LEU A 163 -1.91 -10.03 14.08
C LEU A 163 -3.13 -10.47 13.27
N PRO A 164 -2.95 -10.79 11.97
CA PRO A 164 -3.97 -11.47 11.18
C PRO A 164 -4.34 -12.82 11.78
N SER A 165 -5.55 -13.31 11.50
CA SER A 165 -6.02 -14.60 11.99
C SER A 165 -5.32 -15.82 11.34
N ARG A 166 -4.70 -15.61 10.16
CA ARG A 166 -4.02 -16.68 9.44
C ARG A 166 -2.51 -16.52 9.58
N ASP A 167 -1.81 -17.53 10.08
CA ASP A 167 -0.35 -17.50 10.31
C ASP A 167 0.45 -17.13 9.06
N LYS A 168 0.02 -17.57 7.88
CA LYS A 168 0.69 -17.26 6.60
C LYS A 168 0.66 -15.77 6.24
N ASP A 169 -0.22 -15.01 6.85
CA ASP A 169 -0.39 -13.56 6.64
C ASP A 169 0.31 -12.74 7.74
N HIS A 170 0.91 -13.40 8.73
CA HIS A 170 1.67 -12.70 9.76
C HIS A 170 2.86 -11.95 9.16
N PRO A 171 3.23 -10.79 9.73
CA PRO A 171 4.45 -10.09 9.35
C PRO A 171 5.66 -11.00 9.41
N ASP A 172 6.47 -10.97 8.37
CA ASP A 172 7.68 -11.77 8.27
C ASP A 172 8.73 -11.29 9.28
N ARG A 173 9.21 -12.20 10.13
CA ARG A 173 10.12 -11.88 11.24
C ARG A 173 11.49 -11.39 10.77
N ASP A 174 12.01 -11.90 9.66
CA ASP A 174 13.31 -11.47 9.11
C ASP A 174 13.20 -10.05 8.55
N ARG A 175 12.08 -9.71 7.91
CA ARG A 175 11.78 -8.34 7.47
C ARG A 175 11.63 -7.39 8.64
N LEU A 176 10.92 -7.81 9.70
CA LEU A 176 10.83 -7.02 10.93
C LEU A 176 12.21 -6.81 11.57
N ALA A 177 13.03 -7.85 11.66
CA ALA A 177 14.40 -7.74 12.18
C ALA A 177 15.21 -6.69 11.41
N LEU A 178 15.19 -6.76 10.07
CA LEU A 178 15.89 -5.79 9.21
C LEU A 178 15.39 -4.35 9.44
N ARG A 179 14.06 -4.18 9.56
CA ARG A 179 13.46 -2.86 9.81
C ARG A 179 13.78 -2.37 11.22
N PHE A 180 13.75 -3.26 12.22
CA PHE A 180 13.99 -2.92 13.62
C PHE A 180 15.45 -2.48 13.87
N GLU A 181 16.43 -3.04 13.16
CA GLU A 181 17.81 -2.53 13.21
C GLU A 181 17.89 -1.07 12.74
N ARG A 182 17.17 -0.71 11.70
CA ARG A 182 17.10 0.70 11.24
C ARG A 182 16.42 1.61 12.28
N PHE A 183 15.38 1.13 12.94
CA PHE A 183 14.75 1.85 14.05
C PHE A 183 15.74 2.08 15.18
N LYS A 184 16.46 1.06 15.65
CA LYS A 184 17.46 1.19 16.73
C LYS A 184 18.61 2.16 16.38
N ALA A 185 18.99 2.22 15.11
CA ALA A 185 20.03 3.16 14.66
C ALA A 185 19.54 4.61 14.60
N ALA A 186 18.22 4.86 14.53
CA ALA A 186 17.60 6.18 14.40
C ALA A 186 16.98 6.69 15.72
N ALA A 187 16.68 5.80 16.67
CA ALA A 187 15.96 6.07 17.91
C ALA A 187 16.88 6.58 19.01
#